data_81be62c74dc4497d64b6a12d47d79022
#
_entry.id   81be62c74dc4497d64b6a12d47d79022
#
_cell.length_a   1.000
_cell.length_b   1.000
_cell.length_c   1.000
_cell.angle_alpha   90.00
_cell.angle_beta   90.00
_cell.angle_gamma   90.00
#
_symmetry.space_group_name_H-M   'P 1'
#
loop_
_entity.id
_entity.type
_entity.pdbx_description
1 polymer ?
#
loop_
_entity_poly.entity_id
_entity_poly.type
_entity_poly.pdbx_seq_one_letter_code
_entity_poly.pdbx_strand_id
1 'polypeptide(L)'
;MDELRVYRDIQMRTGGEIYIGVVGPVRTGKSTFIKRFMDLMVLPGIDNVHEREQARDELPQSAAGRTIMTTEPKFIPKDAVSVHISDDIQVKIRLIDCVGFMVDGASGHMEDDKDRMVKTPWYEDPIPFTKAAHIGTQKVIRDHSTIGLVITTDGSFGEIAGESFAAAEEMAVGELKQIGKPFIVVVNTIRPYAMETQELCRRKEEKYDIKCLPFNCDQLKQEDIQKIMATMLLEFPVSQIDFYTPKWFDLLPEEGEVKAAVADTAKEYLMNVRHLKDVRPMQEKLTCPYIKKCFIETLSMSDGKVIFHLEIDQKYYYELLSEWMGMPVNGDYAFYRILRQLSENQTAYSAVSQAVESARAKGYGVVAPEKEEVLLEPPVLIKHGSRYGFKIKAKAPSLHMIKAGIETEIAPIVGDQAQAEELITSMNNSQEQDPKAIWDTLIFGKTVGQLVEEGIQTKVTRMSENSQVKMQEAIQKIVNDGNGSVIFIII
;
A
#
# COMPACT_ATOMS: atom_id res chain seq x y z
N MET A 1 -18.49 -16.69 5.53
CA MET A 1 -17.31 -16.25 6.32
C MET A 1 -16.95 -17.42 7.21
N ASP A 2 -15.70 -17.78 7.30
CA ASP A 2 -15.26 -18.91 8.12
C ASP A 2 -15.48 -18.55 9.59
N GLU A 3 -16.33 -19.32 10.31
CA GLU A 3 -16.72 -19.08 11.70
C GLU A 3 -15.49 -18.92 12.62
N LEU A 4 -14.50 -19.79 12.42
CA LEU A 4 -13.26 -19.82 13.18
C LEU A 4 -12.43 -18.54 13.03
N ARG A 5 -12.52 -17.87 11.87
CA ARG A 5 -11.79 -16.64 11.59
C ARG A 5 -12.32 -15.47 12.42
N VAL A 6 -13.65 -15.36 12.57
CA VAL A 6 -14.29 -14.29 13.36
C VAL A 6 -13.81 -14.33 14.81
N TYR A 7 -13.78 -15.50 15.43
CA TYR A 7 -13.35 -15.65 16.82
C TYR A 7 -11.86 -15.37 17.02
N ARG A 8 -11.03 -15.79 16.06
CA ARG A 8 -9.58 -15.47 16.07
C ARG A 8 -9.35 -13.97 16.00
N ASP A 9 -10.08 -13.28 15.14
CA ASP A 9 -9.98 -11.85 14.97
C ASP A 9 -10.40 -11.09 16.24
N ILE A 10 -11.48 -11.52 16.90
CA ILE A 10 -11.88 -10.96 18.20
C ILE A 10 -10.78 -11.17 19.24
N GLN A 11 -10.26 -12.40 19.34
CA GLN A 11 -9.19 -12.73 20.28
C GLN A 11 -7.97 -11.82 20.15
N MET A 12 -7.52 -11.59 18.93
CA MET A 12 -6.33 -10.75 18.67
C MET A 12 -6.57 -9.29 19.07
N ARG A 13 -7.74 -8.72 18.77
CA ARG A 13 -8.06 -7.33 19.11
C ARG A 13 -8.16 -7.05 20.60
N THR A 14 -8.61 -8.00 21.36
CA THR A 14 -8.86 -7.83 22.82
C THR A 14 -7.76 -8.41 23.69
N GLY A 15 -6.63 -8.83 23.09
CA GLY A 15 -5.55 -9.49 23.82
C GLY A 15 -5.93 -10.87 24.36
N GLY A 16 -6.93 -11.50 23.75
CA GLY A 16 -7.44 -12.80 24.15
C GLY A 16 -8.57 -12.78 25.19
N GLU A 17 -9.02 -11.60 25.62
CA GLU A 17 -10.16 -11.43 26.52
C GLU A 17 -11.25 -10.57 25.88
N ILE A 18 -12.48 -11.06 25.85
CA ILE A 18 -13.64 -10.37 25.26
C ILE A 18 -14.64 -10.04 26.35
N TYR A 19 -14.79 -8.75 26.62
CA TYR A 19 -15.76 -8.23 27.57
C TYR A 19 -16.92 -7.56 26.83
N ILE A 20 -18.06 -8.23 26.70
CA ILE A 20 -19.24 -7.74 26.00
C ILE A 20 -20.17 -7.06 27.00
N GLY A 21 -20.26 -5.74 26.96
CA GLY A 21 -21.22 -4.97 27.74
C GLY A 21 -22.60 -5.01 27.11
N VAL A 22 -23.54 -5.77 27.71
CA VAL A 22 -24.92 -5.85 27.24
C VAL A 22 -25.73 -4.75 27.91
N VAL A 23 -26.01 -3.69 27.16
CA VAL A 23 -26.61 -2.45 27.67
C VAL A 23 -27.92 -2.12 26.96
N GLY A 24 -28.60 -1.07 27.37
CA GLY A 24 -29.86 -0.65 26.75
C GLY A 24 -30.96 -0.43 27.76
N PRO A 25 -32.20 -0.19 27.31
CA PRO A 25 -33.35 0.02 28.19
C PRO A 25 -33.66 -1.20 29.08
N VAL A 26 -34.27 -0.98 30.23
CA VAL A 26 -34.77 -2.08 31.07
C VAL A 26 -35.80 -2.90 30.30
N ARG A 27 -35.92 -4.21 30.61
CA ARG A 27 -36.92 -5.13 30.04
C ARG A 27 -36.88 -5.38 28.53
N THR A 28 -35.77 -5.09 27.88
CA THR A 28 -35.58 -5.36 26.44
C THR A 28 -35.10 -6.77 26.11
N GLY A 29 -34.89 -7.62 27.12
CA GLY A 29 -34.41 -9.00 26.91
C GLY A 29 -32.89 -9.17 27.02
N LYS A 30 -32.17 -8.22 27.65
CA LYS A 30 -30.72 -8.32 27.88
C LYS A 30 -30.32 -9.63 28.55
N SER A 31 -30.93 -9.94 29.69
CA SER A 31 -30.61 -11.17 30.44
C SER A 31 -31.02 -12.43 29.67
N THR A 32 -32.07 -12.39 28.84
CA THR A 32 -32.40 -13.47 27.93
C THR A 32 -31.35 -13.71 26.88
N PHE A 33 -30.86 -12.63 26.26
CA PHE A 33 -29.75 -12.71 25.31
C PHE A 33 -28.52 -13.32 25.98
N ILE A 34 -28.11 -12.82 27.14
CA ILE A 34 -26.91 -13.29 27.88
C ILE A 34 -27.07 -14.82 28.15
N LYS A 35 -28.26 -15.26 28.63
CA LYS A 35 -28.49 -16.67 28.89
C LYS A 35 -28.31 -17.51 27.61
N ARG A 36 -28.93 -17.10 26.50
CA ARG A 36 -28.83 -17.83 25.22
C ARG A 36 -27.41 -17.83 24.66
N PHE A 37 -26.70 -16.70 24.76
CA PHE A 37 -25.32 -16.61 24.36
C PHE A 37 -24.44 -17.59 25.15
N MET A 38 -24.60 -17.63 26.46
CA MET A 38 -23.88 -18.55 27.34
C MET A 38 -24.20 -20.01 27.02
N ASP A 39 -25.50 -20.35 26.87
CA ASP A 39 -25.95 -21.69 26.55
C ASP A 39 -25.40 -22.22 25.22
N LEU A 40 -25.29 -21.35 24.20
CA LEU A 40 -24.93 -21.75 22.84
C LEU A 40 -23.43 -21.65 22.56
N MET A 41 -22.74 -20.69 23.16
CA MET A 41 -21.35 -20.36 22.77
C MET A 41 -20.36 -20.65 23.89
N VAL A 42 -20.69 -20.42 25.14
CA VAL A 42 -19.75 -20.48 26.26
C VAL A 42 -19.79 -21.85 26.96
N LEU A 43 -20.96 -22.27 27.42
CA LEU A 43 -21.07 -23.51 28.19
C LEU A 43 -20.65 -24.77 27.43
N PRO A 44 -20.93 -24.93 26.11
CA PRO A 44 -20.47 -26.09 25.36
C PRO A 44 -18.94 -26.17 25.21
N GLY A 45 -18.24 -25.02 25.27
CA GLY A 45 -16.78 -24.94 25.13
C GLY A 45 -16.02 -25.06 26.46
N ILE A 46 -16.71 -25.20 27.59
CA ILE A 46 -16.07 -25.40 28.90
C ILE A 46 -15.93 -26.91 29.15
N ASP A 47 -14.70 -27.41 29.13
CA ASP A 47 -14.39 -28.83 29.32
C ASP A 47 -14.61 -29.28 30.78
N ASN A 48 -14.30 -28.41 31.74
CA ASN A 48 -14.40 -28.70 33.16
C ASN A 48 -15.87 -28.64 33.59
N VAL A 49 -16.40 -29.78 34.08
CA VAL A 49 -17.78 -29.91 34.51
C VAL A 49 -18.14 -28.95 35.65
N HIS A 50 -17.22 -28.77 36.62
CA HIS A 50 -17.48 -27.90 37.78
C HIS A 50 -17.50 -26.43 37.38
N GLU A 51 -16.59 -26.01 36.50
CA GLU A 51 -16.56 -24.64 35.95
C GLU A 51 -17.83 -24.36 35.10
N ARG A 52 -18.29 -25.36 34.35
CA ARG A 52 -19.52 -25.27 33.57
C ARG A 52 -20.74 -25.14 34.42
N GLU A 53 -20.86 -25.93 35.53
CA GLU A 53 -21.95 -25.82 36.49
C GLU A 53 -21.92 -24.46 37.21
N GLN A 54 -20.76 -24.02 37.65
CA GLN A 54 -20.59 -22.69 38.26
C GLN A 54 -21.01 -21.57 37.28
N ALA A 55 -20.57 -21.61 36.03
CA ALA A 55 -20.96 -20.63 35.00
C ALA A 55 -22.49 -20.68 34.73
N ARG A 56 -23.11 -21.84 34.86
CA ARG A 56 -24.59 -21.99 34.73
C ARG A 56 -25.30 -21.37 35.90
N ASP A 57 -24.82 -21.52 37.12
CA ASP A 57 -25.43 -20.97 38.33
C ASP A 57 -25.32 -19.42 38.37
N GLU A 58 -24.33 -18.87 37.71
CA GLU A 58 -24.13 -17.43 37.60
C GLU A 58 -25.03 -16.75 36.56
N LEU A 59 -25.75 -17.54 35.73
CA LEU A 59 -26.66 -16.99 34.72
C LEU A 59 -27.75 -16.12 35.35
N PRO A 60 -28.15 -15.03 34.65
CA PRO A 60 -29.20 -14.16 35.14
C PRO A 60 -30.52 -14.94 35.22
N GLN A 61 -31.16 -14.89 36.36
CA GLN A 61 -32.54 -15.44 36.50
C GLN A 61 -33.51 -14.54 35.76
N SER A 62 -34.16 -15.07 34.74
CA SER A 62 -35.23 -14.35 34.02
C SER A 62 -36.41 -14.19 34.97
N ALA A 63 -36.55 -13.04 35.61
CA ALA A 63 -37.72 -12.73 36.42
C ALA A 63 -38.89 -12.52 35.48
N ALA A 64 -39.86 -13.42 35.53
CA ALA A 64 -41.15 -13.29 34.85
C ALA A 64 -42.05 -12.19 35.41
N GLY A 65 -41.54 -11.38 36.37
CA GLY A 65 -42.27 -10.34 37.05
C GLY A 65 -41.86 -8.91 36.66
N ARG A 66 -42.66 -7.93 37.08
CA ARG A 66 -42.44 -6.49 36.79
C ARG A 66 -41.30 -5.88 37.60
N THR A 67 -40.74 -6.53 38.61
CA THR A 67 -39.82 -5.96 39.58
C THR A 67 -38.35 -6.13 39.13
N ILE A 68 -37.60 -5.06 39.07
CA ILE A 68 -36.15 -5.04 38.79
C ILE A 68 -35.40 -5.28 40.11
N MET A 69 -34.58 -6.33 40.15
CA MET A 69 -34.02 -6.85 41.42
C MET A 69 -32.61 -6.35 41.77
N THR A 70 -31.79 -5.96 40.81
CA THR A 70 -30.35 -5.63 41.05
C THR A 70 -29.95 -4.30 40.45
N THR A 71 -29.03 -3.57 41.12
CA THR A 71 -28.48 -2.30 40.69
C THR A 71 -27.05 -2.39 40.21
N GLU A 72 -26.35 -3.48 40.56
CA GLU A 72 -24.92 -3.64 40.24
C GLU A 72 -24.71 -4.40 38.94
N PRO A 73 -23.68 -4.05 38.17
CA PRO A 73 -23.24 -4.87 37.03
C PRO A 73 -22.88 -6.29 37.45
N LYS A 74 -23.35 -7.28 36.70
CA LYS A 74 -22.98 -8.68 36.90
C LYS A 74 -22.06 -9.13 35.78
N PHE A 75 -20.90 -9.65 36.17
CA PHE A 75 -19.97 -10.31 35.26
C PHE A 75 -20.36 -11.78 35.14
N ILE A 76 -20.59 -12.27 33.95
CA ILE A 76 -21.10 -13.60 33.67
C ILE A 76 -20.22 -14.29 32.61
N PRO A 77 -19.47 -15.32 32.96
CA PRO A 77 -19.23 -15.78 34.33
C PRO A 77 -18.41 -14.73 35.14
N LYS A 78 -18.35 -14.91 36.47
CA LYS A 78 -17.65 -13.98 37.39
C LYS A 78 -16.20 -13.78 37.03
N ASP A 79 -15.52 -14.86 36.63
CA ASP A 79 -14.17 -14.83 36.08
C ASP A 79 -14.23 -15.19 34.60
N ALA A 80 -13.38 -14.53 33.77
CA ALA A 80 -13.35 -14.82 32.34
C ALA A 80 -12.92 -16.28 32.10
N VAL A 81 -13.78 -17.06 31.48
CA VAL A 81 -13.56 -18.49 31.24
C VAL A 81 -12.96 -18.70 29.85
N SER A 82 -11.91 -19.53 29.83
CA SER A 82 -11.30 -19.98 28.58
C SER A 82 -12.23 -20.97 27.89
N VAL A 83 -12.64 -20.64 26.69
CA VAL A 83 -13.55 -21.45 25.87
C VAL A 83 -12.82 -21.88 24.61
N HIS A 84 -12.79 -23.18 24.36
CA HIS A 84 -12.29 -23.72 23.10
C HIS A 84 -13.42 -23.63 22.06
N ILE A 85 -13.16 -22.88 21.00
CA ILE A 85 -14.09 -22.73 19.87
C ILE A 85 -13.74 -23.73 18.78
N SER A 86 -12.45 -24.06 18.66
CA SER A 86 -11.88 -25.13 17.85
C SER A 86 -10.55 -25.59 18.44
N ASP A 87 -9.93 -26.61 17.86
CA ASP A 87 -8.66 -27.18 18.31
C ASP A 87 -7.54 -26.13 18.45
N ASP A 88 -7.59 -25.06 17.63
CA ASP A 88 -6.55 -24.03 17.55
C ASP A 88 -6.97 -22.68 18.16
N ILE A 89 -8.21 -22.50 18.60
CA ILE A 89 -8.72 -21.19 19.04
C ILE A 89 -9.29 -21.28 20.44
N GLN A 90 -8.65 -20.58 21.35
CA GLN A 90 -9.08 -20.40 22.71
C GLN A 90 -9.31 -18.91 22.97
N VAL A 91 -10.50 -18.54 23.49
CA VAL A 91 -10.84 -17.17 23.86
C VAL A 91 -11.38 -17.13 25.28
N LYS A 92 -11.06 -16.07 25.98
CA LYS A 92 -11.67 -15.78 27.28
C LYS A 92 -12.87 -14.86 27.06
N ILE A 93 -14.06 -15.31 27.41
CA ILE A 93 -15.29 -14.53 27.24
C ILE A 93 -15.89 -14.19 28.59
N ARG A 94 -16.32 -12.95 28.70
CA ARG A 94 -17.09 -12.45 29.84
C ARG A 94 -18.18 -11.53 29.31
N LEU A 95 -19.42 -11.82 29.64
CA LEU A 95 -20.54 -10.94 29.44
C LEU A 95 -20.74 -10.07 30.68
N ILE A 96 -21.21 -8.85 30.47
CA ILE A 96 -21.49 -7.93 31.55
C ILE A 96 -22.93 -7.52 31.44
N ASP A 97 -23.76 -8.03 32.37
CA ASP A 97 -25.18 -7.65 32.51
C ASP A 97 -25.28 -6.37 33.33
N CYS A 98 -26.15 -5.49 32.94
CA CYS A 98 -26.52 -4.32 33.71
C CYS A 98 -28.03 -4.14 33.77
N VAL A 99 -28.48 -3.34 34.71
CA VAL A 99 -29.93 -3.03 34.84
C VAL A 99 -30.46 -2.40 33.55
N GLY A 100 -29.73 -1.46 33.01
CA GLY A 100 -30.13 -0.64 31.87
C GLY A 100 -30.80 0.68 32.29
N PHE A 101 -31.06 1.50 31.28
CA PHE A 101 -31.72 2.79 31.48
C PHE A 101 -33.22 2.59 31.69
N MET A 102 -33.79 3.38 32.63
CA MET A 102 -35.20 3.29 32.97
C MET A 102 -36.10 3.73 31.81
N VAL A 103 -37.26 3.12 31.76
CA VAL A 103 -38.28 3.34 30.72
C VAL A 103 -39.60 3.67 31.42
N ASP A 104 -40.32 4.60 30.84
CA ASP A 104 -41.65 4.94 31.33
C ASP A 104 -42.58 3.72 31.31
N GLY A 105 -43.28 3.49 32.43
CA GLY A 105 -44.14 2.30 32.61
C GLY A 105 -43.42 1.07 33.16
N ALA A 106 -42.08 1.12 33.36
CA ALA A 106 -41.37 0.05 34.06
C ALA A 106 -41.62 0.14 35.59
N SER A 107 -42.03 -0.91 36.21
CA SER A 107 -42.27 -0.98 37.67
C SER A 107 -41.01 -1.49 38.41
N GLY A 108 -40.92 -1.14 39.72
CA GLY A 108 -39.83 -1.59 40.62
C GLY A 108 -38.79 -0.49 40.98
N HIS A 109 -38.98 0.73 40.46
CA HIS A 109 -38.21 1.89 40.86
C HIS A 109 -38.86 2.72 41.98
N MET A 110 -40.15 2.44 42.28
CA MET A 110 -40.91 3.03 43.35
C MET A 110 -41.27 1.97 44.41
N GLU A 111 -41.31 2.40 45.66
CA GLU A 111 -41.72 1.62 46.83
C GLU A 111 -42.56 2.53 47.71
N ASP A 112 -43.82 2.20 47.99
CA ASP A 112 -44.75 3.01 48.76
C ASP A 112 -44.92 4.43 48.24
N ASP A 113 -45.07 4.62 46.91
CA ASP A 113 -45.18 5.92 46.22
C ASP A 113 -43.95 6.85 46.38
N LYS A 114 -42.81 6.32 46.81
CA LYS A 114 -41.53 7.02 46.89
C LYS A 114 -40.47 6.34 46.04
N ASP A 115 -39.44 7.09 45.63
CA ASP A 115 -38.29 6.54 44.96
C ASP A 115 -37.65 5.46 45.84
N ARG A 116 -37.53 4.25 45.28
CA ARG A 116 -36.81 3.14 45.92
C ARG A 116 -35.35 3.52 46.11
N MET A 117 -34.91 3.59 47.39
CA MET A 117 -33.53 3.89 47.74
C MET A 117 -32.68 2.61 47.80
N VAL A 118 -31.47 2.64 47.19
CA VAL A 118 -30.57 1.49 47.12
C VAL A 118 -29.16 1.89 47.54
N LYS A 119 -28.47 0.98 48.24
CA LYS A 119 -27.05 1.11 48.49
C LYS A 119 -26.25 0.64 47.30
N THR A 120 -25.20 1.36 46.97
CA THR A 120 -24.28 1.02 45.88
C THR A 120 -22.85 1.10 46.36
N PRO A 121 -21.92 0.40 45.75
CA PRO A 121 -20.48 0.49 46.13
C PRO A 121 -19.88 1.88 45.87
N TRP A 122 -20.57 2.73 45.15
CA TRP A 122 -20.05 4.01 44.67
C TRP A 122 -20.44 5.22 45.54
N TYR A 123 -21.40 5.03 46.46
CA TYR A 123 -21.89 6.09 47.35
C TYR A 123 -22.05 5.53 48.77
N GLU A 124 -21.66 6.34 49.76
CA GLU A 124 -21.83 5.99 51.18
C GLU A 124 -23.31 5.98 51.60
N ASP A 125 -24.07 6.94 51.07
CA ASP A 125 -25.48 7.05 51.34
C ASP A 125 -26.35 6.33 50.28
N PRO A 126 -27.52 5.80 50.62
CA PRO A 126 -28.47 5.26 49.65
C PRO A 126 -28.90 6.32 48.65
N ILE A 127 -28.91 5.92 47.35
CA ILE A 127 -29.36 6.78 46.25
C ILE A 127 -30.61 6.22 45.57
N PRO A 128 -31.39 7.02 44.85
CA PRO A 128 -32.52 6.57 44.09
C PRO A 128 -32.13 5.44 43.10
N PHE A 129 -32.95 4.43 43.00
CA PHE A 129 -32.71 3.28 42.12
C PHE A 129 -32.46 3.68 40.67
N THR A 130 -33.20 4.65 40.15
CA THR A 130 -33.03 5.18 38.79
C THR A 130 -31.63 5.74 38.57
N LYS A 131 -31.11 6.48 39.55
CA LYS A 131 -29.72 7.03 39.52
C LYS A 131 -28.69 5.91 39.62
N ALA A 132 -28.93 4.91 40.49
CA ALA A 132 -28.01 3.78 40.62
C ALA A 132 -27.95 2.94 39.34
N ALA A 133 -29.08 2.69 38.70
CA ALA A 133 -29.19 1.97 37.42
C ALA A 133 -28.43 2.71 36.30
N HIS A 134 -28.58 4.03 36.24
CA HIS A 134 -27.88 4.86 35.26
C HIS A 134 -26.36 4.79 35.45
N ILE A 135 -25.85 5.03 36.66
CA ILE A 135 -24.41 4.98 36.98
C ILE A 135 -23.85 3.58 36.74
N GLY A 136 -24.55 2.54 37.15
CA GLY A 136 -24.14 1.14 36.92
C GLY A 136 -23.99 0.85 35.43
N THR A 137 -24.94 1.28 34.62
CA THR A 137 -24.89 1.11 33.16
C THR A 137 -23.74 1.91 32.53
N GLN A 138 -23.53 3.17 32.97
CA GLN A 138 -22.39 3.96 32.52
C GLN A 138 -21.04 3.31 32.85
N LYS A 139 -20.91 2.73 34.04
CA LYS A 139 -19.67 2.02 34.43
C LYS A 139 -19.42 0.78 33.58
N VAL A 140 -20.46 0.03 33.23
CA VAL A 140 -20.32 -1.09 32.27
C VAL A 140 -19.80 -0.56 30.95
N ILE A 141 -20.39 0.50 30.44
CA ILE A 141 -20.00 1.08 29.16
C ILE A 141 -18.55 1.60 29.20
N ARG A 142 -18.17 2.36 30.25
CA ARG A 142 -16.88 3.07 30.31
C ARG A 142 -15.73 2.18 30.73
N ASP A 143 -15.93 1.44 31.84
CA ASP A 143 -14.82 0.87 32.59
C ASP A 143 -14.60 -0.63 32.29
N HIS A 144 -15.67 -1.34 31.95
CA HIS A 144 -15.65 -2.79 31.97
C HIS A 144 -15.78 -3.48 30.61
N SER A 145 -16.46 -2.88 29.63
CA SER A 145 -16.65 -3.51 28.32
C SER A 145 -15.55 -3.15 27.31
N THR A 146 -15.17 -4.09 26.48
CA THR A 146 -14.36 -3.86 25.27
C THR A 146 -15.26 -3.57 24.07
N ILE A 147 -16.46 -4.16 24.06
CA ILE A 147 -17.46 -4.06 22.98
C ILE A 147 -18.83 -3.84 23.60
N GLY A 148 -19.62 -2.93 23.03
CA GLY A 148 -20.99 -2.67 23.44
C GLY A 148 -22.00 -3.45 22.60
N LEU A 149 -23.03 -4.00 23.25
CA LEU A 149 -24.19 -4.55 22.60
C LEU A 149 -25.45 -3.89 23.18
N VAL A 150 -26.07 -3.02 22.40
CA VAL A 150 -27.31 -2.35 22.82
C VAL A 150 -28.49 -3.23 22.46
N ILE A 151 -29.25 -3.73 23.46
CA ILE A 151 -30.44 -4.48 23.21
C ILE A 151 -31.67 -3.60 23.49
N THR A 152 -32.44 -3.34 22.45
CA THR A 152 -33.72 -2.65 22.47
C THR A 152 -34.84 -3.56 22.00
N THR A 153 -36.06 -3.05 21.86
CA THR A 153 -37.23 -3.82 21.44
C THR A 153 -38.19 -2.98 20.62
N ASP A 154 -39.02 -3.64 19.83
CA ASP A 154 -40.18 -3.05 19.15
C ASP A 154 -41.46 -3.09 20.02
N GLY A 155 -41.36 -3.58 21.27
CA GLY A 155 -42.51 -3.77 22.17
C GLY A 155 -43.40 -4.99 21.85
N SER A 156 -42.97 -5.85 20.94
CA SER A 156 -43.76 -7.04 20.53
C SER A 156 -43.90 -8.10 21.62
N PHE A 157 -43.09 -8.02 22.66
CA PHE A 157 -43.21 -8.85 23.85
C PHE A 157 -43.23 -7.98 25.10
N GLY A 158 -44.09 -8.28 26.03
CA GLY A 158 -44.29 -7.50 27.25
C GLY A 158 -45.45 -6.53 27.14
N GLU A 159 -45.63 -5.72 28.20
CA GLU A 159 -46.77 -4.81 28.34
C GLU A 159 -46.43 -3.35 28.05
N ILE A 160 -45.15 -3.05 27.75
CA ILE A 160 -44.63 -1.69 27.50
C ILE A 160 -44.61 -1.44 26.00
N ALA A 161 -45.20 -0.34 25.54
CA ALA A 161 -45.21 0.05 24.14
C ALA A 161 -43.81 0.33 23.63
N GLY A 162 -43.52 -0.01 22.36
CA GLY A 162 -42.20 0.15 21.75
C GLY A 162 -41.66 1.59 21.78
N GLU A 163 -42.55 2.56 21.68
CA GLU A 163 -42.17 4.00 21.70
C GLU A 163 -41.57 4.45 23.05
N SER A 164 -41.98 3.84 24.14
CA SER A 164 -41.51 4.13 25.51
C SER A 164 -40.01 3.83 25.69
N PHE A 165 -39.44 2.97 24.85
CA PHE A 165 -38.02 2.59 24.93
C PHE A 165 -37.08 3.60 24.23
N ALA A 166 -37.60 4.51 23.41
CA ALA A 166 -36.79 5.37 22.56
C ALA A 166 -35.81 6.27 23.34
N ALA A 167 -36.27 6.93 24.40
CA ALA A 167 -35.41 7.83 25.19
C ALA A 167 -34.28 7.08 25.90
N ALA A 168 -34.55 5.91 26.48
CA ALA A 168 -33.57 5.08 27.15
C ALA A 168 -32.57 4.43 26.17
N GLU A 169 -33.04 4.10 24.98
CA GLU A 169 -32.18 3.64 23.88
C GLU A 169 -31.21 4.74 23.42
N GLU A 170 -31.72 5.97 23.23
CA GLU A 170 -30.89 7.13 22.86
C GLU A 170 -29.81 7.43 23.89
N MET A 171 -30.13 7.30 25.18
CA MET A 171 -29.14 7.44 26.24
C MET A 171 -28.04 6.37 26.14
N ALA A 172 -28.40 5.10 25.92
CA ALA A 172 -27.41 4.02 25.79
C ALA A 172 -26.48 4.22 24.57
N VAL A 173 -27.05 4.57 23.43
CA VAL A 173 -26.31 4.85 22.20
C VAL A 173 -25.43 6.07 22.36
N GLY A 174 -25.95 7.14 22.97
CA GLY A 174 -25.22 8.37 23.21
C GLY A 174 -23.97 8.18 24.07
N GLU A 175 -24.08 7.42 25.16
CA GLU A 175 -22.95 7.10 26.04
C GLU A 175 -21.86 6.30 25.32
N LEU A 176 -22.24 5.29 24.50
CA LEU A 176 -21.28 4.48 23.74
C LEU A 176 -20.56 5.33 22.66
N LYS A 177 -21.29 6.17 21.95
CA LYS A 177 -20.73 7.09 20.97
C LYS A 177 -19.77 8.10 21.57
N GLN A 178 -20.12 8.68 22.72
CA GLN A 178 -19.28 9.68 23.41
C GLN A 178 -17.91 9.11 23.77
N ILE A 179 -17.84 7.79 24.04
CA ILE A 179 -16.60 7.11 24.44
C ILE A 179 -15.84 6.54 23.23
N GLY A 180 -16.50 6.47 22.05
CA GLY A 180 -15.92 5.92 20.84
C GLY A 180 -15.70 4.40 20.88
N LYS A 181 -16.47 3.68 21.72
CA LYS A 181 -16.40 2.20 21.74
C LYS A 181 -17.20 1.61 20.58
N PRO A 182 -16.70 0.55 19.94
CA PRO A 182 -17.47 -0.16 18.92
C PRO A 182 -18.69 -0.82 19.56
N PHE A 183 -19.84 -0.73 18.89
CA PHE A 183 -21.08 -1.36 19.34
C PHE A 183 -22.04 -1.57 18.18
N ILE A 184 -23.02 -2.42 18.39
CA ILE A 184 -24.17 -2.57 17.50
C ILE A 184 -25.47 -2.52 18.28
N VAL A 185 -26.58 -2.35 17.58
CA VAL A 185 -27.95 -2.40 18.15
C VAL A 185 -28.63 -3.71 17.75
N VAL A 186 -29.21 -4.38 18.69
CA VAL A 186 -30.09 -5.54 18.47
C VAL A 186 -31.50 -5.18 18.88
N VAL A 187 -32.43 -5.27 17.94
CA VAL A 187 -33.86 -5.12 18.21
C VAL A 187 -34.44 -6.51 18.54
N ASN A 188 -34.74 -6.72 19.80
CA ASN A 188 -35.40 -7.95 20.25
C ASN A 188 -36.90 -7.92 19.89
N THR A 189 -37.34 -8.85 19.07
CA THR A 189 -38.68 -8.91 18.48
C THR A 189 -39.13 -10.34 18.27
N ILE A 190 -40.44 -10.59 18.35
CA ILE A 190 -41.02 -11.92 18.02
C ILE A 190 -41.11 -12.17 16.52
N ARG A 191 -40.95 -11.10 15.67
CA ARG A 191 -41.06 -11.16 14.21
C ARG A 191 -39.87 -10.57 13.49
N PRO A 192 -38.66 -11.16 13.59
CA PRO A 192 -37.44 -10.57 13.06
C PRO A 192 -37.43 -10.40 11.52
N TYR A 193 -38.25 -11.15 10.81
CA TYR A 193 -38.33 -11.10 9.34
C TYR A 193 -39.50 -10.25 8.82
N ALA A 194 -40.32 -9.65 9.68
CA ALA A 194 -41.42 -8.79 9.26
C ALA A 194 -40.90 -7.49 8.62
N MET A 195 -41.58 -6.99 7.59
CA MET A 195 -41.21 -5.76 6.90
C MET A 195 -41.17 -4.55 7.85
N GLU A 196 -42.10 -4.47 8.77
CA GLU A 196 -42.18 -3.40 9.78
C GLU A 196 -40.94 -3.39 10.69
N THR A 197 -40.46 -4.59 11.08
CA THR A 197 -39.24 -4.70 11.91
C THR A 197 -37.98 -4.38 11.12
N GLN A 198 -37.89 -4.78 9.87
CA GLN A 198 -36.77 -4.44 8.99
C GLN A 198 -36.72 -2.91 8.75
N GLU A 199 -37.88 -2.31 8.53
CA GLU A 199 -37.96 -0.85 8.35
C GLU A 199 -37.64 -0.10 9.64
N LEU A 200 -38.03 -0.64 10.81
CA LEU A 200 -37.61 -0.07 12.10
C LEU A 200 -36.09 -0.11 12.27
N CYS A 201 -35.48 -1.26 11.96
CA CYS A 201 -34.01 -1.36 12.00
C CYS A 201 -33.33 -0.39 11.04
N ARG A 202 -33.82 -0.26 9.80
CA ARG A 202 -33.29 0.68 8.82
C ARG A 202 -33.35 2.14 9.33
N ARG A 203 -34.49 2.57 9.89
CA ARG A 203 -34.62 3.91 10.49
C ARG A 203 -33.66 4.13 11.66
N LYS A 204 -33.40 3.09 12.48
CA LYS A 204 -32.43 3.17 13.57
C LYS A 204 -30.99 3.22 13.04
N GLU A 205 -30.67 2.48 11.99
CA GLU A 205 -29.37 2.56 11.31
C GLU A 205 -29.12 3.95 10.77
N GLU A 206 -30.08 4.55 10.08
CA GLU A 206 -29.99 5.93 9.56
C GLU A 206 -29.84 6.97 10.67
N LYS A 207 -30.58 6.81 11.77
CA LYS A 207 -30.55 7.71 12.92
C LYS A 207 -29.23 7.68 13.67
N TYR A 208 -28.69 6.47 13.87
CA TYR A 208 -27.54 6.27 14.74
C TYR A 208 -26.22 6.06 13.96
N ASP A 209 -26.27 5.88 12.65
CA ASP A 209 -25.13 5.50 11.82
C ASP A 209 -24.40 4.25 12.37
N ILE A 210 -25.17 3.26 12.83
CA ILE A 210 -24.70 2.03 13.46
C ILE A 210 -25.59 0.87 13.00
N LYS A 211 -25.01 -0.30 12.79
CA LYS A 211 -25.76 -1.50 12.40
C LYS A 211 -26.78 -1.89 13.44
N CYS A 212 -27.99 -2.18 12.94
CA CYS A 212 -29.13 -2.60 13.72
C CYS A 212 -29.66 -3.95 13.21
N LEU A 213 -29.69 -4.94 14.07
CA LEU A 213 -30.08 -6.30 13.71
C LEU A 213 -31.34 -6.74 14.45
N PRO A 214 -32.37 -7.23 13.76
CA PRO A 214 -33.56 -7.79 14.41
C PRO A 214 -33.35 -9.28 14.74
N PHE A 215 -33.55 -9.65 15.98
CA PHE A 215 -33.52 -11.04 16.44
C PHE A 215 -34.58 -11.32 17.49
N ASN A 216 -34.98 -12.57 17.61
CA ASN A 216 -35.69 -13.06 18.77
C ASN A 216 -34.66 -13.61 19.76
N CYS A 217 -34.42 -12.86 20.85
CA CYS A 217 -33.39 -13.23 21.83
C CYS A 217 -33.66 -14.55 22.53
N ASP A 218 -34.91 -14.97 22.60
CA ASP A 218 -35.29 -16.27 23.21
C ASP A 218 -35.05 -17.46 22.26
N GLN A 219 -35.04 -17.20 20.95
CA GLN A 219 -34.91 -18.24 19.91
C GLN A 219 -33.57 -18.14 19.12
N LEU A 220 -32.58 -17.46 19.67
CA LEU A 220 -31.27 -17.34 19.04
C LEU A 220 -30.64 -18.70 18.74
N LYS A 221 -30.01 -18.79 17.57
CA LYS A 221 -29.19 -19.93 17.16
C LYS A 221 -27.72 -19.50 17.16
N GLN A 222 -26.81 -20.47 17.04
CA GLN A 222 -25.39 -20.23 16.98
C GLN A 222 -25.00 -19.30 15.79
N GLU A 223 -25.61 -19.53 14.61
CA GLU A 223 -25.40 -18.69 13.41
C GLU A 223 -25.80 -17.22 13.64
N ASP A 224 -26.86 -16.98 14.41
CA ASP A 224 -27.32 -15.62 14.74
C ASP A 224 -26.27 -14.89 15.60
N ILE A 225 -25.70 -15.59 16.58
CA ILE A 225 -24.66 -15.06 17.44
C ILE A 225 -23.39 -14.76 16.63
N GLN A 226 -23.01 -15.64 15.73
CA GLN A 226 -21.87 -15.42 14.83
C GLN A 226 -22.09 -14.19 13.95
N LYS A 227 -23.29 -14.00 13.43
CA LYS A 227 -23.66 -12.81 12.67
C LYS A 227 -23.54 -11.52 13.51
N ILE A 228 -24.00 -11.57 14.76
CA ILE A 228 -23.87 -10.47 15.71
C ILE A 228 -22.40 -10.13 15.93
N MET A 229 -21.56 -11.13 16.22
CA MET A 229 -20.13 -10.96 16.46
C MET A 229 -19.40 -10.42 15.24
N ALA A 230 -19.65 -10.98 14.06
CA ALA A 230 -19.06 -10.50 12.80
C ALA A 230 -19.45 -9.05 12.51
N THR A 231 -20.71 -8.67 12.77
CA THR A 231 -21.20 -7.31 12.58
C THR A 231 -20.51 -6.34 13.55
N MET A 232 -20.33 -6.75 14.81
CA MET A 232 -19.60 -5.93 15.80
C MET A 232 -18.16 -5.66 15.40
N LEU A 233 -17.46 -6.65 14.81
CA LEU A 233 -16.08 -6.46 14.34
C LEU A 233 -15.99 -5.44 13.22
N LEU A 234 -16.99 -5.34 12.37
CA LEU A 234 -17.04 -4.35 11.29
C LEU A 234 -17.17 -2.91 11.80
N GLU A 235 -17.68 -2.70 13.01
CA GLU A 235 -17.76 -1.38 13.65
C GLU A 235 -16.43 -0.92 14.28
N PHE A 236 -15.40 -1.77 14.28
CA PHE A 236 -14.08 -1.35 14.76
C PHE A 236 -13.43 -0.33 13.82
N PRO A 237 -12.66 0.63 14.37
CA PRO A 237 -11.94 1.59 13.55
C PRO A 237 -10.87 0.91 12.70
N VAL A 238 -10.63 1.46 11.51
CA VAL A 238 -9.48 1.09 10.71
C VAL A 238 -8.23 1.69 11.35
N SER A 239 -7.22 0.85 11.60
CA SER A 239 -5.95 1.26 12.21
C SER A 239 -4.89 1.61 11.18
N GLN A 240 -4.89 0.91 10.04
CA GLN A 240 -3.90 1.06 8.99
C GLN A 240 -4.49 0.66 7.63
N ILE A 241 -4.17 1.45 6.62
CA ILE A 241 -4.47 1.13 5.22
C ILE A 241 -3.17 1.19 4.44
N ASP A 242 -2.82 0.09 3.79
CA ASP A 242 -1.65 -0.02 2.92
C ASP A 242 -2.12 -0.14 1.46
N PHE A 243 -1.51 0.65 0.58
CA PHE A 243 -1.74 0.58 -0.86
C PHE A 243 -0.50 -0.01 -1.53
N TYR A 244 -0.63 -1.19 -2.10
CA TYR A 244 0.42 -1.83 -2.88
C TYR A 244 0.26 -1.47 -4.35
N THR A 245 1.30 -0.88 -4.91
CA THR A 245 1.43 -0.52 -6.32
C THR A 245 2.44 -1.44 -7.01
N PRO A 246 2.46 -1.54 -8.35
CA PRO A 246 3.55 -2.21 -9.06
C PRO A 246 4.91 -1.59 -8.72
N LYS A 247 5.96 -2.41 -8.59
CA LYS A 247 7.31 -1.95 -8.18
C LYS A 247 7.87 -0.82 -9.05
N TRP A 248 7.53 -0.81 -10.33
CA TRP A 248 7.99 0.23 -11.25
C TRP A 248 7.33 1.60 -10.98
N PHE A 249 6.21 1.62 -10.24
CA PHE A 249 5.51 2.86 -9.89
C PHE A 249 6.39 3.81 -9.05
N ASP A 250 7.26 3.26 -8.22
CA ASP A 250 8.21 4.03 -7.41
C ASP A 250 9.23 4.79 -8.28
N LEU A 251 9.49 4.31 -9.50
CA LEU A 251 10.41 4.93 -10.45
C LEU A 251 9.81 6.16 -11.15
N LEU A 252 8.49 6.36 -11.08
CA LEU A 252 7.84 7.54 -11.65
C LEU A 252 8.30 8.80 -10.90
N PRO A 253 8.43 9.94 -11.60
CA PRO A 253 8.73 11.22 -10.97
C PRO A 253 7.74 11.56 -9.86
N GLU A 254 8.21 12.08 -8.72
CA GLU A 254 7.35 12.42 -7.58
C GLU A 254 6.31 13.48 -7.92
N GLU A 255 6.68 14.46 -8.74
CA GLU A 255 5.80 15.52 -9.24
C GLU A 255 5.04 15.10 -10.51
N GLY A 256 5.16 13.83 -10.93
CA GLY A 256 4.50 13.30 -12.12
C GLY A 256 3.00 13.18 -11.94
N GLU A 257 2.23 13.50 -12.99
CA GLU A 257 0.77 13.50 -12.98
C GLU A 257 0.17 12.16 -12.51
N VAL A 258 0.75 11.03 -12.95
CA VAL A 258 0.30 9.68 -12.59
C VAL A 258 0.43 9.43 -11.08
N LYS A 259 1.61 9.74 -10.52
CA LYS A 259 1.89 9.51 -9.09
C LYS A 259 1.05 10.41 -8.20
N ALA A 260 0.92 11.69 -8.57
CA ALA A 260 0.10 12.65 -7.86
C ALA A 260 -1.38 12.24 -7.85
N ALA A 261 -1.96 11.89 -8.99
CA ALA A 261 -3.37 11.49 -9.07
C ALA A 261 -3.69 10.22 -8.27
N VAL A 262 -2.81 9.21 -8.29
CA VAL A 262 -2.98 8.00 -7.48
C VAL A 262 -2.87 8.34 -5.99
N ALA A 263 -1.91 9.17 -5.59
CA ALA A 263 -1.74 9.59 -4.20
C ALA A 263 -2.92 10.41 -3.69
N ASP A 264 -3.47 11.31 -4.50
CA ASP A 264 -4.63 12.12 -4.12
C ASP A 264 -5.90 11.27 -4.01
N THR A 265 -6.10 10.30 -4.90
CA THR A 265 -7.18 9.31 -4.80
C THR A 265 -7.07 8.50 -3.49
N ALA A 266 -5.86 8.06 -3.13
CA ALA A 266 -5.64 7.35 -1.87
C ALA A 266 -5.90 8.24 -0.65
N LYS A 267 -5.49 9.51 -0.67
CA LYS A 267 -5.77 10.48 0.41
C LYS A 267 -7.27 10.74 0.56
N GLU A 268 -7.99 10.93 -0.54
CA GLU A 268 -9.44 11.13 -0.51
C GLU A 268 -10.15 9.91 0.09
N TYR A 269 -9.71 8.70 -0.26
CA TYR A 269 -10.22 7.47 0.33
C TYR A 269 -9.99 7.45 1.86
N LEU A 270 -8.79 7.75 2.33
CA LEU A 270 -8.43 7.77 3.75
C LEU A 270 -9.27 8.76 4.56
N MET A 271 -9.66 9.90 3.98
CA MET A 271 -10.49 10.89 4.66
C MET A 271 -11.94 10.40 4.90
N ASN A 272 -12.41 9.46 4.10
CA ASN A 272 -13.79 8.98 4.11
C ASN A 272 -13.99 7.63 4.81
N VAL A 273 -12.92 6.88 5.07
CA VAL A 273 -12.97 5.56 5.72
C VAL A 273 -12.55 5.70 7.19
N ARG A 274 -13.48 5.37 8.10
CA ARG A 274 -13.23 5.39 9.54
C ARG A 274 -13.30 4.01 10.18
N HIS A 275 -14.23 3.17 9.73
CA HIS A 275 -14.49 1.86 10.28
C HIS A 275 -14.32 0.78 9.22
N LEU A 276 -14.14 -0.46 9.64
CA LEU A 276 -14.00 -1.59 8.72
C LEU A 276 -15.23 -1.80 7.82
N LYS A 277 -16.42 -1.43 8.29
CA LYS A 277 -17.66 -1.46 7.49
C LYS A 277 -17.60 -0.57 6.26
N ASP A 278 -16.84 0.53 6.32
CA ASP A 278 -16.75 1.54 5.26
C ASP A 278 -15.83 1.08 4.12
N VAL A 279 -14.92 0.15 4.39
CA VAL A 279 -13.85 -0.26 3.47
C VAL A 279 -14.39 -0.78 2.14
N ARG A 280 -15.32 -1.74 2.16
CA ARG A 280 -15.87 -2.35 0.94
C ARG A 280 -16.75 -1.40 0.12
N PRO A 281 -17.72 -0.69 0.72
CA PRO A 281 -18.55 0.26 -0.03
C PRO A 281 -17.75 1.39 -0.66
N MET A 282 -16.65 1.79 -0.02
CA MET A 282 -15.78 2.86 -0.51
C MET A 282 -14.74 2.38 -1.52
N GLN A 283 -14.51 1.07 -1.66
CA GLN A 283 -13.56 0.51 -2.63
C GLN A 283 -13.86 0.96 -4.06
N GLU A 284 -15.14 1.02 -4.44
CA GLU A 284 -15.56 1.47 -5.77
C GLU A 284 -15.21 2.94 -6.07
N LYS A 285 -14.92 3.74 -5.03
CA LYS A 285 -14.50 5.13 -5.15
C LYS A 285 -12.98 5.28 -5.33
N LEU A 286 -12.19 4.21 -5.13
CA LEU A 286 -10.75 4.18 -5.41
C LEU A 286 -10.49 4.08 -6.92
N THR A 287 -10.95 5.08 -7.67
CA THR A 287 -10.83 5.13 -9.12
C THR A 287 -10.20 6.44 -9.57
N CYS A 288 -9.19 6.36 -10.42
CA CYS A 288 -8.68 7.47 -11.18
C CYS A 288 -8.30 6.99 -12.60
N PRO A 289 -8.06 7.88 -13.57
CA PRO A 289 -7.76 7.48 -14.95
C PRO A 289 -6.56 6.54 -15.11
N TYR A 290 -5.70 6.48 -14.11
CA TYR A 290 -4.46 5.72 -14.11
C TYR A 290 -4.60 4.34 -13.44
N ILE A 291 -5.59 4.16 -12.55
CA ILE A 291 -5.86 2.89 -11.87
C ILE A 291 -6.75 2.03 -12.77
N LYS A 292 -6.21 0.93 -13.26
CA LYS A 292 -6.96 -0.04 -14.07
C LYS A 292 -7.88 -0.89 -13.21
N LYS A 293 -7.43 -1.29 -12.02
CA LYS A 293 -8.18 -2.13 -11.10
C LYS A 293 -7.69 -1.93 -9.66
N CYS A 294 -8.62 -1.96 -8.73
CA CYS A 294 -8.36 -1.95 -7.30
C CYS A 294 -9.08 -3.12 -6.64
N PHE A 295 -8.38 -3.89 -5.81
CA PHE A 295 -8.98 -4.96 -5.02
C PHE A 295 -8.38 -5.02 -3.60
N ILE A 296 -9.19 -5.51 -2.68
CA ILE A 296 -8.75 -5.76 -1.31
C ILE A 296 -8.03 -7.10 -1.30
N GLU A 297 -6.73 -7.08 -1.05
CA GLU A 297 -5.91 -8.28 -0.88
C GLU A 297 -6.14 -8.88 0.52
N THR A 298 -6.11 -8.04 1.54
CA THR A 298 -6.31 -8.46 2.93
C THR A 298 -7.18 -7.46 3.68
N LEU A 299 -8.15 -7.98 4.40
CA LEU A 299 -8.94 -7.24 5.39
C LEU A 299 -8.80 -7.98 6.71
N SER A 300 -7.89 -7.54 7.56
CA SER A 300 -7.68 -8.11 8.88
C SER A 300 -8.59 -7.43 9.89
N MET A 301 -9.58 -8.17 10.38
CA MET A 301 -10.49 -7.68 11.42
C MET A 301 -9.82 -7.66 12.80
N SER A 302 -8.74 -8.43 13.00
CA SER A 302 -8.02 -8.55 14.26
C SER A 302 -7.27 -7.30 14.66
N ASP A 303 -6.55 -6.69 13.72
CA ASP A 303 -5.71 -5.52 13.95
C ASP A 303 -6.22 -4.25 13.26
N GLY A 304 -7.34 -4.36 12.53
CA GLY A 304 -7.93 -3.25 11.78
C GLY A 304 -7.14 -2.84 10.54
N LYS A 305 -6.31 -3.75 10.02
CA LYS A 305 -5.45 -3.49 8.89
C LYS A 305 -6.13 -3.88 7.58
N VAL A 306 -6.01 -3.00 6.58
CA VAL A 306 -6.53 -3.21 5.23
C VAL A 306 -5.39 -3.07 4.24
N ILE A 307 -5.28 -4.01 3.32
CA ILE A 307 -4.29 -3.99 2.24
C ILE A 307 -5.03 -3.94 0.91
N PHE A 308 -4.78 -2.88 0.16
CA PHE A 308 -5.25 -2.72 -1.21
C PHE A 308 -4.13 -3.01 -2.20
N HIS A 309 -4.49 -3.69 -3.28
CA HIS A 309 -3.63 -3.86 -4.43
C HIS A 309 -4.15 -3.02 -5.59
N LEU A 310 -3.33 -2.09 -6.08
CA LEU A 310 -3.66 -1.19 -7.18
C LEU A 310 -2.96 -1.67 -8.45
N GLU A 311 -3.73 -2.06 -9.45
CA GLU A 311 -3.21 -2.32 -10.80
C GLU A 311 -3.20 -1.01 -11.58
N ILE A 312 -2.01 -0.54 -11.93
CA ILE A 312 -1.81 0.65 -12.76
C ILE A 312 -1.54 0.21 -14.19
N ASP A 313 -2.05 0.94 -15.19
CA ASP A 313 -1.87 0.56 -16.58
C ASP A 313 -0.40 0.52 -16.96
N GLN A 314 0.04 -0.61 -17.49
CA GLN A 314 1.43 -0.84 -17.90
C GLN A 314 1.93 0.10 -18.99
N LYS A 315 1.03 0.80 -19.71
CA LYS A 315 1.43 1.79 -20.70
C LYS A 315 2.35 2.85 -20.11
N TYR A 316 2.09 3.29 -18.86
CA TYR A 316 2.92 4.29 -18.19
C TYR A 316 4.33 3.78 -17.83
N TYR A 317 4.47 2.48 -17.58
CA TYR A 317 5.77 1.84 -17.45
C TYR A 317 6.57 1.90 -18.75
N TYR A 318 5.93 1.58 -19.87
CA TYR A 318 6.62 1.62 -21.17
C TYR A 318 6.86 3.04 -21.67
N GLU A 319 6.02 4.00 -21.32
CA GLU A 319 6.25 5.42 -21.55
C GLU A 319 7.52 5.89 -20.81
N LEU A 320 7.64 5.56 -19.52
CA LEU A 320 8.83 5.85 -18.72
C LEU A 320 10.10 5.22 -19.31
N LEU A 321 10.05 3.94 -19.69
CA LEU A 321 11.16 3.26 -20.33
C LEU A 321 11.54 3.92 -21.67
N SER A 322 10.53 4.34 -22.46
CA SER A 322 10.77 5.02 -23.74
C SER A 322 11.48 6.35 -23.56
N GLU A 323 11.11 7.10 -22.53
CA GLU A 323 11.76 8.36 -22.17
C GLU A 323 13.24 8.13 -21.76
N TRP A 324 13.49 7.17 -20.87
CA TRP A 324 14.86 6.86 -20.41
C TRP A 324 15.75 6.33 -21.52
N MET A 325 15.22 5.55 -22.44
CA MET A 325 15.98 4.95 -23.53
C MET A 325 16.10 5.85 -24.76
N GLY A 326 15.34 6.95 -24.81
CA GLY A 326 15.28 7.84 -25.98
C GLY A 326 14.72 7.15 -27.24
N MET A 327 13.99 6.04 -27.08
CA MET A 327 13.40 5.26 -28.17
C MET A 327 12.10 4.60 -27.73
N PRO A 328 11.13 4.35 -28.62
CA PRO A 328 9.83 3.78 -28.26
C PRO A 328 9.96 2.31 -27.80
N VAL A 329 9.44 2.03 -26.61
CA VAL A 329 9.35 0.70 -26.03
C VAL A 329 7.86 0.33 -25.92
N ASN A 330 7.38 -0.52 -26.82
CA ASN A 330 5.97 -0.92 -26.89
C ASN A 330 5.80 -2.38 -26.41
N GLY A 331 5.72 -2.56 -25.10
CA GLY A 331 5.51 -3.86 -24.47
C GLY A 331 6.79 -4.67 -24.20
N ASP A 332 6.62 -5.80 -23.50
CA ASP A 332 7.71 -6.67 -23.05
C ASP A 332 8.60 -7.16 -24.17
N TYR A 333 8.01 -7.54 -25.30
CA TYR A 333 8.78 -8.07 -26.44
C TYR A 333 9.75 -7.01 -26.98
N ALA A 334 9.32 -5.76 -27.13
CA ALA A 334 10.19 -4.67 -27.58
C ALA A 334 11.30 -4.40 -26.58
N PHE A 335 10.98 -4.41 -25.28
CA PHE A 335 11.94 -4.25 -24.20
C PHE A 335 13.02 -5.34 -24.18
N TYR A 336 12.64 -6.60 -24.22
CA TYR A 336 13.60 -7.71 -24.27
C TYR A 336 14.47 -7.69 -25.53
N ARG A 337 13.92 -7.33 -26.69
CA ARG A 337 14.70 -7.17 -27.94
C ARG A 337 15.77 -6.09 -27.79
N ILE A 338 15.40 -4.95 -27.20
CA ILE A 338 16.34 -3.83 -26.97
C ILE A 338 17.43 -4.25 -25.98
N LEU A 339 17.07 -4.91 -24.87
CA LEU A 339 18.03 -5.41 -23.89
C LEU A 339 19.02 -6.39 -24.53
N ARG A 340 18.54 -7.32 -25.37
CA ARG A 340 19.38 -8.26 -26.08
C ARG A 340 20.36 -7.53 -27.02
N GLN A 341 19.85 -6.58 -27.79
CA GLN A 341 20.67 -5.78 -28.70
C GLN A 341 21.73 -4.95 -27.96
N LEU A 342 21.37 -4.37 -26.81
CA LEU A 342 22.31 -3.66 -25.95
C LEU A 342 23.37 -4.62 -25.39
N SER A 343 23.01 -5.81 -24.97
CA SER A 343 23.94 -6.82 -24.46
C SER A 343 24.91 -7.29 -25.55
N GLU A 344 24.42 -7.55 -26.76
CA GLU A 344 25.25 -7.93 -27.91
C GLU A 344 26.22 -6.80 -28.28
N ASN A 345 25.76 -5.55 -28.27
CA ASN A 345 26.58 -4.38 -28.56
C ASN A 345 27.58 -4.07 -27.43
N GLN A 346 27.26 -4.36 -26.16
CA GLN A 346 28.12 -4.08 -25.02
C GLN A 346 29.43 -4.88 -25.09
N THR A 347 29.38 -6.11 -25.54
CA THR A 347 30.57 -6.97 -25.68
C THR A 347 31.50 -6.39 -26.73
N ALA A 348 30.97 -6.03 -27.91
CA ALA A 348 31.76 -5.38 -28.96
C ALA A 348 32.27 -3.98 -28.56
N TYR A 349 31.44 -3.19 -27.85
CA TYR A 349 31.81 -1.84 -27.41
C TYR A 349 32.88 -1.88 -26.32
N SER A 350 32.88 -2.84 -25.43
CA SER A 350 33.85 -2.94 -24.33
C SER A 350 35.28 -3.11 -24.82
N ALA A 351 35.49 -3.85 -25.89
CA ALA A 351 36.81 -4.00 -26.52
C ALA A 351 37.27 -2.67 -27.16
N VAL A 352 36.36 -1.93 -27.74
CA VAL A 352 36.67 -0.66 -28.43
C VAL A 352 36.77 0.52 -27.47
N SER A 353 36.01 0.56 -26.39
CA SER A 353 35.94 1.70 -25.45
C SER A 353 37.31 2.01 -24.81
N GLN A 354 38.03 0.97 -24.41
CA GLN A 354 39.38 1.11 -23.84
C GLN A 354 40.37 1.76 -24.84
N ALA A 355 40.28 1.35 -26.13
CA ALA A 355 41.10 1.91 -27.19
C ALA A 355 40.76 3.39 -27.46
N VAL A 356 39.44 3.72 -27.45
CA VAL A 356 39.00 5.14 -27.59
C VAL A 356 39.48 6.00 -26.43
N GLU A 357 39.32 5.53 -25.18
CA GLU A 357 39.85 6.28 -24.01
C GLU A 357 41.35 6.46 -24.06
N SER A 358 42.12 5.43 -24.43
CA SER A 358 43.57 5.53 -24.63
C SER A 358 43.93 6.49 -25.72
N ALA A 359 43.21 6.46 -26.85
CA ALA A 359 43.43 7.39 -27.95
C ALA A 359 43.14 8.87 -27.55
N ARG A 360 42.06 9.08 -26.76
CA ARG A 360 41.75 10.42 -26.25
C ARG A 360 42.76 10.93 -25.25
N ALA A 361 43.25 10.08 -24.34
CA ALA A 361 44.14 10.47 -23.26
C ALA A 361 45.61 10.57 -23.72
N LYS A 362 46.07 9.58 -24.49
CA LYS A 362 47.49 9.39 -24.86
C LYS A 362 47.79 9.66 -26.34
N GLY A 363 46.75 9.92 -27.14
CA GLY A 363 46.88 10.10 -28.59
C GLY A 363 46.88 8.81 -29.41
N TYR A 364 46.88 7.63 -28.76
CA TYR A 364 46.94 6.34 -29.43
C TYR A 364 46.22 5.24 -28.63
N GLY A 365 45.39 4.45 -29.29
CA GLY A 365 44.67 3.32 -28.72
C GLY A 365 44.68 2.12 -29.66
N VAL A 366 44.64 0.91 -29.10
CA VAL A 366 44.69 -0.32 -29.87
C VAL A 366 43.59 -1.25 -29.36
N VAL A 367 42.79 -1.82 -30.29
CA VAL A 367 41.90 -2.97 -30.02
C VAL A 367 42.69 -4.22 -30.41
N ALA A 368 42.96 -5.06 -29.42
CA ALA A 368 43.62 -6.38 -29.66
C ALA A 368 42.63 -7.34 -30.36
N PRO A 369 43.15 -8.23 -31.21
CA PRO A 369 42.32 -9.21 -31.87
C PRO A 369 41.71 -10.23 -30.87
N GLU A 370 40.50 -10.66 -31.12
CA GLU A 370 39.89 -11.77 -30.38
C GLU A 370 40.53 -13.11 -30.79
N LYS A 371 40.39 -14.12 -29.92
CA LYS A 371 41.01 -15.43 -30.15
C LYS A 371 40.54 -16.10 -31.46
N GLU A 372 39.31 -15.83 -31.82
CA GLU A 372 38.64 -16.32 -33.01
C GLU A 372 39.17 -15.72 -34.32
N GLU A 373 39.79 -14.52 -34.23
CA GLU A 373 40.39 -13.80 -35.33
C GLU A 373 41.85 -14.19 -35.59
N VAL A 374 42.46 -14.98 -34.67
CA VAL A 374 43.84 -15.40 -34.76
C VAL A 374 43.97 -16.63 -35.65
N LEU A 375 44.64 -16.46 -36.78
CA LEU A 375 44.98 -17.54 -37.70
C LEU A 375 46.34 -18.12 -37.33
N LEU A 376 46.38 -19.43 -36.99
CA LEU A 376 47.62 -20.16 -36.69
C LEU A 376 48.10 -20.88 -37.92
N GLU A 377 49.37 -20.69 -38.30
CA GLU A 377 50.04 -21.47 -39.30
C GLU A 377 50.48 -22.83 -38.66
N PRO A 378 50.59 -23.92 -39.46
CA PRO A 378 51.10 -25.20 -38.96
C PRO A 378 52.47 -25.06 -38.30
N PRO A 379 52.71 -25.78 -37.19
CA PRO A 379 54.00 -25.74 -36.51
C PRO A 379 55.10 -26.31 -37.37
N VAL A 380 56.22 -25.60 -37.43
CA VAL A 380 57.39 -26.00 -38.19
C VAL A 380 58.53 -26.36 -37.22
N LEU A 381 59.21 -27.50 -37.49
CA LEU A 381 60.34 -27.96 -36.70
C LEU A 381 61.51 -26.97 -36.86
N ILE A 382 62.09 -26.52 -35.78
CA ILE A 382 63.29 -25.65 -35.76
C ILE A 382 64.39 -26.35 -34.97
N LYS A 383 65.65 -26.17 -35.42
CA LYS A 383 66.87 -26.68 -34.77
C LYS A 383 67.65 -25.50 -34.19
N HIS A 384 67.94 -25.55 -32.90
CA HIS A 384 68.77 -24.55 -32.22
C HIS A 384 69.94 -25.25 -31.52
N GLY A 385 71.12 -25.25 -32.20
CA GLY A 385 72.27 -26.01 -31.74
C GLY A 385 72.01 -27.50 -31.76
N SER A 386 72.15 -28.16 -30.62
CA SER A 386 71.88 -29.64 -30.48
C SER A 386 70.41 -29.91 -30.08
N ARG A 387 69.57 -28.94 -29.90
CA ARG A 387 68.18 -29.10 -29.46
C ARG A 387 67.19 -28.82 -30.59
N TYR A 388 66.04 -29.52 -30.56
CA TYR A 388 64.94 -29.29 -31.48
C TYR A 388 63.75 -28.65 -30.74
N GLY A 389 63.07 -27.75 -31.39
CA GLY A 389 61.86 -27.10 -30.96
C GLY A 389 60.88 -26.98 -32.13
N PHE A 390 59.77 -26.32 -31.89
CA PHE A 390 58.83 -25.96 -32.95
C PHE A 390 58.55 -24.46 -32.95
N LYS A 391 58.26 -23.93 -34.12
CA LYS A 391 57.82 -22.55 -34.32
C LYS A 391 56.41 -22.55 -34.82
N ILE A 392 55.55 -21.78 -34.14
CA ILE A 392 54.17 -21.49 -34.56
C ILE A 392 54.16 -20.01 -34.99
N LYS A 393 53.55 -19.74 -36.11
CA LYS A 393 53.30 -18.39 -36.58
C LYS A 393 51.81 -18.09 -36.49
N ALA A 394 51.48 -16.97 -35.89
CA ALA A 394 50.10 -16.49 -35.76
C ALA A 394 49.96 -15.19 -36.56
N LYS A 395 48.80 -15.01 -37.19
CA LYS A 395 48.40 -13.80 -37.87
C LYS A 395 47.08 -13.36 -37.33
N ALA A 396 46.91 -12.10 -36.95
CA ALA A 396 45.64 -11.55 -36.47
C ALA A 396 45.52 -10.07 -36.86
N PRO A 397 44.35 -9.60 -37.19
CA PRO A 397 44.10 -8.15 -37.38
C PRO A 397 44.16 -7.40 -36.05
N SER A 398 44.56 -6.18 -36.04
CA SER A 398 44.41 -5.24 -34.90
C SER A 398 43.89 -3.90 -35.38
N LEU A 399 43.08 -3.24 -34.56
CA LEU A 399 42.51 -1.95 -34.90
C LEU A 399 43.27 -0.85 -34.14
N HIS A 400 43.82 0.12 -34.89
CA HIS A 400 44.59 1.19 -34.31
C HIS A 400 43.87 2.55 -34.46
N MET A 401 43.73 3.26 -33.35
CA MET A 401 43.07 4.56 -33.26
C MET A 401 44.10 5.64 -32.94
N ILE A 402 44.15 6.69 -33.76
CA ILE A 402 45.10 7.77 -33.63
C ILE A 402 44.36 9.09 -33.49
N LYS A 403 44.70 9.89 -32.48
CA LYS A 403 44.17 11.22 -32.29
C LYS A 403 45.05 12.19 -33.07
N ALA A 404 44.51 12.76 -34.12
CA ALA A 404 45.20 13.78 -34.93
C ALA A 404 44.57 15.16 -34.70
N GLY A 405 45.40 16.18 -34.65
CA GLY A 405 44.96 17.58 -34.65
C GLY A 405 44.59 18.00 -36.07
N ILE A 406 43.45 18.62 -36.23
CA ILE A 406 42.99 19.18 -37.50
C ILE A 406 42.94 20.69 -37.39
N GLU A 407 43.60 21.38 -38.33
CA GLU A 407 43.55 22.83 -38.45
C GLU A 407 42.75 23.19 -39.69
N THR A 408 41.80 24.08 -39.58
CA THR A 408 41.04 24.61 -40.74
C THR A 408 41.10 26.13 -40.75
N GLU A 409 41.17 26.67 -41.92
CA GLU A 409 41.15 28.11 -42.14
C GLU A 409 39.93 28.44 -42.99
N ILE A 410 39.16 29.43 -42.52
CA ILE A 410 37.97 29.93 -43.20
C ILE A 410 38.24 31.36 -43.60
N ALA A 411 38.19 31.66 -44.88
CA ALA A 411 38.42 32.98 -45.43
C ALA A 411 37.22 33.45 -46.27
N PRO A 412 36.08 33.78 -45.64
CA PRO A 412 34.95 34.32 -46.40
C PRO A 412 35.25 35.72 -46.91
N ILE A 413 34.92 35.97 -48.18
CA ILE A 413 35.09 37.31 -48.81
C ILE A 413 33.75 38.04 -48.58
N VAL A 414 33.76 39.09 -47.74
CA VAL A 414 32.53 39.75 -47.26
C VAL A 414 32.21 41.10 -47.91
N GLY A 415 33.02 41.58 -48.85
CA GLY A 415 32.78 42.84 -49.53
C GLY A 415 34.03 43.73 -49.67
N ASP A 416 33.86 45.03 -49.46
CA ASP A 416 34.98 45.95 -49.46
C ASP A 416 35.76 45.99 -48.10
N GLN A 417 36.86 46.74 -48.07
CA GLN A 417 37.71 46.79 -46.87
C GLN A 417 36.96 47.33 -45.65
N ALA A 418 36.11 48.33 -45.81
CA ALA A 418 35.35 48.93 -44.69
C ALA A 418 34.34 47.96 -44.09
N GLN A 419 33.63 47.22 -44.92
CA GLN A 419 32.67 46.19 -44.50
C GLN A 419 33.38 45.03 -43.77
N ALA A 420 34.53 44.60 -44.22
CA ALA A 420 35.35 43.59 -43.58
C ALA A 420 35.84 44.03 -42.19
N GLU A 421 36.37 45.30 -42.11
CA GLU A 421 36.83 45.86 -40.82
C GLU A 421 35.67 46.04 -39.81
N GLU A 422 34.48 46.44 -40.25
CA GLU A 422 33.30 46.55 -39.40
C GLU A 422 32.85 45.18 -38.84
N LEU A 423 32.82 44.15 -39.68
CA LEU A 423 32.49 42.79 -39.27
C LEU A 423 33.48 42.24 -38.27
N ILE A 424 34.80 42.41 -38.51
CA ILE A 424 35.87 41.98 -37.60
C ILE A 424 35.73 42.70 -36.25
N THR A 425 35.46 44.00 -36.26
CA THR A 425 35.28 44.79 -35.05
C THR A 425 34.06 44.30 -34.26
N SER A 426 32.96 44.02 -34.95
CA SER A 426 31.75 43.43 -34.30
C SER A 426 32.03 42.08 -33.70
N MET A 427 32.75 41.20 -34.40
CA MET A 427 33.09 39.85 -33.89
C MET A 427 34.02 39.94 -32.68
N ASN A 428 35.02 40.81 -32.67
CA ASN A 428 35.94 41.02 -31.55
C ASN A 428 35.21 41.57 -30.32
N ASN A 429 34.31 42.54 -30.50
CA ASN A 429 33.49 43.08 -29.41
C ASN A 429 32.54 42.02 -28.82
N SER A 430 31.96 41.15 -29.63
CA SER A 430 31.12 40.03 -29.18
C SER A 430 31.95 39.01 -28.41
N GLN A 431 33.16 38.70 -28.84
CA GLN A 431 34.08 37.77 -28.20
C GLN A 431 34.56 38.27 -26.83
N GLU A 432 34.76 39.59 -26.67
CA GLU A 432 35.11 40.19 -25.37
C GLU A 432 33.98 40.06 -24.32
N GLN A 433 32.73 40.10 -24.76
CA GLN A 433 31.55 39.95 -23.88
C GLN A 433 31.22 38.48 -23.56
N ASP A 434 31.25 37.61 -24.57
CA ASP A 434 31.06 36.17 -24.44
C ASP A 434 31.96 35.43 -25.45
N PRO A 435 32.95 34.64 -24.98
CA PRO A 435 33.85 33.87 -25.86
C PRO A 435 33.12 32.91 -26.82
N LYS A 436 31.86 32.57 -26.55
CA LYS A 436 31.06 31.72 -27.42
C LYS A 436 30.24 32.49 -28.46
N ALA A 437 30.04 33.79 -28.30
CA ALA A 437 29.21 34.59 -29.19
C ALA A 437 29.72 34.66 -30.65
N ILE A 438 31.05 34.48 -30.86
CA ILE A 438 31.61 34.40 -32.18
C ILE A 438 31.06 33.25 -33.01
N TRP A 439 30.71 32.12 -32.37
CA TRP A 439 30.20 30.94 -33.08
C TRP A 439 28.82 31.17 -33.71
N ASP A 440 28.02 32.08 -33.14
CA ASP A 440 26.67 32.41 -33.59
C ASP A 440 26.61 33.58 -34.56
N THR A 441 27.79 34.22 -34.84
CA THR A 441 27.87 35.33 -35.79
C THR A 441 27.54 34.85 -37.20
N LEU A 442 26.60 35.53 -37.85
CA LEU A 442 26.13 35.19 -39.19
C LEU A 442 27.02 35.81 -40.26
N ILE A 443 27.54 34.99 -41.19
CA ILE A 443 28.26 35.37 -42.40
C ILE A 443 27.59 34.70 -43.58
N PHE A 444 27.00 35.49 -44.47
CA PHE A 444 26.24 35.02 -45.66
C PHE A 444 25.17 33.98 -45.35
N GLY A 445 24.45 34.15 -44.24
CA GLY A 445 23.34 33.26 -43.86
C GLY A 445 23.76 31.97 -43.17
N LYS A 446 25.04 31.77 -42.93
CA LYS A 446 25.59 30.67 -42.10
C LYS A 446 26.27 31.23 -40.86
N THR A 447 26.21 30.53 -39.76
CA THR A 447 26.99 30.91 -38.58
C THR A 447 28.48 30.57 -38.77
N VAL A 448 29.35 31.28 -38.07
CA VAL A 448 30.80 30.95 -38.04
C VAL A 448 30.99 29.49 -37.62
N GLY A 449 30.20 29.00 -36.65
CA GLY A 449 30.22 27.61 -36.23
C GLY A 449 29.96 26.62 -37.37
N GLN A 450 28.95 26.89 -38.21
CA GLN A 450 28.62 26.04 -39.36
C GLN A 450 29.77 26.07 -40.42
N LEU A 451 30.36 27.21 -40.68
CA LEU A 451 31.46 27.32 -41.62
C LEU A 451 32.74 26.59 -41.14
N VAL A 452 33.05 26.68 -39.84
CA VAL A 452 34.14 25.94 -39.21
C VAL A 452 33.91 24.44 -39.28
N GLU A 453 32.71 24.00 -38.95
CA GLU A 453 32.33 22.58 -38.97
C GLU A 453 32.43 22.00 -40.39
N GLU A 454 31.89 22.69 -41.40
CA GLU A 454 32.02 22.30 -42.81
C GLU A 454 33.50 22.22 -43.25
N GLY A 455 34.32 23.17 -42.80
CA GLY A 455 35.74 23.21 -43.09
C GLY A 455 36.48 22.00 -42.48
N ILE A 456 36.23 21.70 -41.24
CA ILE A 456 36.78 20.52 -40.53
C ILE A 456 36.32 19.23 -41.20
N GLN A 457 35.02 19.09 -41.46
CA GLN A 457 34.45 17.89 -42.05
C GLN A 457 34.99 17.62 -43.46
N THR A 458 35.21 18.68 -44.24
CA THR A 458 35.86 18.59 -45.58
C THR A 458 37.29 18.04 -45.48
N LYS A 459 38.06 18.45 -44.47
CA LYS A 459 39.42 17.94 -44.27
C LYS A 459 39.46 16.49 -43.79
N VAL A 460 38.55 16.12 -42.90
CA VAL A 460 38.44 14.74 -42.37
C VAL A 460 38.07 13.75 -43.49
N THR A 461 37.15 14.13 -44.39
CA THR A 461 36.71 13.28 -45.49
C THR A 461 37.61 13.27 -46.73
N ARG A 462 38.53 14.19 -46.85
CA ARG A 462 39.43 14.33 -48.03
C ARG A 462 40.66 13.41 -48.05
N MET A 463 40.87 12.57 -47.03
CA MET A 463 41.99 11.62 -47.09
C MET A 463 41.71 10.60 -48.23
N SER A 464 42.55 10.63 -49.27
CA SER A 464 42.37 9.71 -50.39
C SER A 464 42.55 8.26 -49.97
N GLU A 465 41.84 7.32 -50.63
CA GLU A 465 42.01 5.89 -50.40
C GLU A 465 43.49 5.45 -50.48
N ASN A 466 44.25 6.02 -51.40
CA ASN A 466 45.68 5.74 -51.53
C ASN A 466 46.50 6.16 -50.30
N SER A 467 46.13 7.28 -49.66
CA SER A 467 46.76 7.76 -48.41
C SER A 467 46.38 6.88 -47.22
N GLN A 468 45.12 6.40 -47.18
CA GLN A 468 44.66 5.47 -46.14
C GLN A 468 45.40 4.15 -46.19
N VAL A 469 45.57 3.55 -47.41
CA VAL A 469 46.34 2.32 -47.63
C VAL A 469 47.79 2.49 -47.21
N LYS A 470 48.45 3.56 -47.62
CA LYS A 470 49.86 3.83 -47.23
C LYS A 470 50.03 3.96 -45.71
N MET A 471 49.07 4.60 -45.02
CA MET A 471 49.09 4.68 -43.56
C MET A 471 48.91 3.32 -42.91
N GLN A 472 47.98 2.49 -43.43
CA GLN A 472 47.75 1.13 -42.94
C GLN A 472 49.02 0.29 -43.09
N GLU A 473 49.65 0.30 -44.26
CA GLU A 473 50.89 -0.42 -44.52
C GLU A 473 52.03 0.04 -43.59
N ALA A 474 52.15 1.33 -43.36
CA ALA A 474 53.17 1.90 -42.46
C ALA A 474 52.96 1.45 -41.01
N ILE A 475 51.71 1.51 -40.49
CA ILE A 475 51.37 1.02 -39.14
C ILE A 475 51.65 -0.48 -39.05
N GLN A 476 51.20 -1.28 -40.03
CA GLN A 476 51.43 -2.71 -40.06
C GLN A 476 52.94 -3.05 -40.01
N LYS A 477 53.76 -2.27 -40.68
CA LYS A 477 55.24 -2.45 -40.70
C LYS A 477 55.84 -2.10 -39.34
N ILE A 478 55.43 -0.98 -38.73
CA ILE A 478 55.85 -0.56 -37.39
C ILE A 478 55.52 -1.61 -36.34
N VAL A 479 54.32 -2.16 -36.37
CA VAL A 479 53.84 -3.14 -35.39
C VAL A 479 54.57 -4.49 -35.54
N ASN A 480 54.85 -4.94 -36.78
CA ASN A 480 55.49 -6.23 -37.03
C ASN A 480 57.01 -6.26 -36.89
N ASP A 481 57.70 -5.15 -37.24
CA ASP A 481 59.16 -5.11 -37.24
C ASP A 481 59.77 -4.80 -35.85
N GLY A 482 58.99 -4.29 -34.88
CA GLY A 482 59.35 -4.17 -33.45
C GLY A 482 60.63 -3.39 -33.11
N ASN A 483 61.39 -2.97 -34.09
CA ASN A 483 62.60 -2.20 -33.93
C ASN A 483 62.29 -0.74 -34.24
N GLY A 484 62.54 0.16 -33.31
CA GLY A 484 62.29 1.60 -33.40
C GLY A 484 63.01 2.30 -34.59
N SER A 485 62.89 1.71 -35.76
CA SER A 485 63.38 2.24 -37.02
C SER A 485 62.53 3.45 -37.42
N VAL A 486 63.20 4.56 -37.81
CA VAL A 486 62.51 5.73 -38.37
C VAL A 486 61.87 5.30 -39.69
N ILE A 487 60.53 5.39 -39.75
CA ILE A 487 59.78 5.13 -40.97
C ILE A 487 59.36 6.45 -41.58
N PHE A 488 59.80 6.72 -42.81
CA PHE A 488 59.31 7.89 -43.57
C PHE A 488 58.05 7.47 -44.32
N ILE A 489 56.90 8.10 -43.99
CA ILE A 489 55.66 7.95 -44.72
C ILE A 489 55.60 9.11 -45.74
N ILE A 490 55.75 8.78 -47.02
CA ILE A 490 55.52 9.78 -48.12
C ILE A 490 54.08 9.53 -48.60
N ILE A 491 53.17 10.44 -48.21
CA ILE A 491 51.76 10.41 -48.57
C ILE A 491 51.55 11.07 -49.92
#